data_31fd896390ce2e21e49929599efb3c30
#
_entry.id   31fd896390ce2e21e49929599efb3c30
#
_cell.length_a   1.000
_cell.length_b   1.000
_cell.length_c   1.000
_cell.angle_alpha   90.00
_cell.angle_beta   90.00
_cell.angle_gamma   90.00
#
_symmetry.space_group_name_H-M   'P 1'
#
loop_
_entity.id
_entity.type
_entity.pdbx_description
1 polymer ?
#
loop_
_entity_poly.entity_id
_entity_poly.type
_entity_poly.pdbx_seq_one_letter_code
_entity_poly.pdbx_strand_id
1 'polypeptide(L)'
;TGKPYKEVKKMFQTAVPPYVATVNDDYHYEVWAIKKQAGESQVSEELLGYVAKHEDSVTVGFNNKLGEKIRKEAFSSLLLAKMNIHGRIRIHRMTHQLHIDLQNAIDNLMRYYTEMNWI
;
A
#
# COMPACT_ATOMS: atom_id res chain seq x y z
N THR A 1 -3.96 14.85 14.16
CA THR A 1 -2.68 14.43 13.58
C THR A 1 -2.48 12.92 13.57
N GLY A 2 -3.07 12.19 14.52
CA GLY A 2 -3.05 10.72 14.51
C GLY A 2 -4.06 10.08 13.57
N LYS A 3 -5.09 10.81 13.17
CA LYS A 3 -6.19 10.29 12.36
C LYS A 3 -5.77 9.77 10.98
N PRO A 4 -4.97 10.50 10.17
CA PRO A 4 -4.58 9.98 8.87
C PRO A 4 -3.81 8.67 8.95
N TYR A 5 -2.93 8.51 9.94
CA TYR A 5 -2.18 7.28 10.14
C TYR A 5 -3.12 6.10 10.44
N LYS A 6 -4.01 6.27 11.41
CA LYS A 6 -4.97 5.23 11.80
C LYS A 6 -5.91 4.88 10.65
N GLU A 7 -6.33 5.88 9.90
CA GLU A 7 -7.24 5.71 8.76
C GLU A 7 -6.61 4.86 7.65
N VAL A 8 -5.40 5.22 7.23
CA VAL A 8 -4.67 4.47 6.19
C VAL A 8 -4.26 3.09 6.70
N LYS A 9 -3.84 2.98 7.96
CA LYS A 9 -3.52 1.69 8.58
C LYS A 9 -4.69 0.73 8.48
N LYS A 10 -5.91 1.20 8.78
CA LYS A 10 -7.12 0.38 8.66
C LYS A 10 -7.35 -0.10 7.22
N MET A 11 -7.08 0.73 6.24
CA MET A 11 -7.19 0.35 4.84
C MET A 11 -6.27 -0.83 4.51
N PHE A 12 -5.00 -0.75 4.92
CA PHE A 12 -4.05 -1.84 4.71
C PHE A 12 -4.39 -3.08 5.54
N GLN A 13 -4.97 -2.90 6.73
CA GLN A 13 -5.37 -4.03 7.56
C GLN A 13 -6.44 -4.90 6.90
N THR A 14 -7.22 -4.35 5.96
CA THR A 14 -8.21 -5.15 5.21
C THR A 14 -7.56 -6.23 4.35
N ALA A 15 -6.28 -6.09 4.04
CA ALA A 15 -5.53 -7.07 3.27
C ALA A 15 -4.96 -8.21 4.12
N VAL A 16 -4.95 -8.09 5.42
CA VAL A 16 -4.34 -9.07 6.33
C VAL A 16 -5.40 -9.90 7.03
N PRO A 17 -5.42 -11.26 6.90
CA PRO A 17 -4.71 -12.05 5.91
C PRO A 17 -5.34 -11.92 4.52
N PRO A 18 -4.76 -12.45 3.44
CA PRO A 18 -3.59 -13.31 3.36
C PRO A 18 -2.26 -12.54 3.28
N TYR A 19 -2.30 -11.21 3.07
CA TYR A 19 -1.09 -10.42 3.15
C TYR A 19 -0.56 -10.39 4.58
N VAL A 20 0.73 -10.10 4.75
CA VAL A 20 1.40 -10.14 6.04
C VAL A 20 1.83 -8.75 6.45
N ALA A 21 1.49 -8.35 7.67
CA ALA A 21 1.99 -7.12 8.27
C ALA A 21 3.39 -7.40 8.82
N THR A 22 4.43 -6.93 8.12
CA THR A 22 5.81 -7.15 8.52
C THR A 22 6.30 -6.11 9.54
N VAL A 23 5.68 -4.93 9.53
CA VAL A 23 5.90 -3.89 10.54
C VAL A 23 4.53 -3.45 11.04
N ASN A 24 4.36 -3.39 12.35
CA ASN A 24 3.08 -3.03 12.96
C ASN A 24 3.34 -2.37 14.30
N ASP A 25 3.54 -1.05 14.27
CA ASP A 25 3.69 -0.26 15.48
C ASP A 25 2.90 1.06 15.37
N ASP A 26 3.13 1.98 16.30
CA ASP A 26 2.38 3.24 16.36
C ASP A 26 2.80 4.25 15.28
N TYR A 27 3.90 3.99 14.57
CA TYR A 27 4.48 4.93 13.60
C TYR A 27 4.64 4.36 12.22
N HIS A 28 4.57 3.03 12.06
CA HIS A 28 4.80 2.38 10.77
C HIS A 28 4.01 1.09 10.68
N TYR A 29 3.30 0.93 9.57
CA TYR A 29 2.58 -0.30 9.25
C TYR A 29 2.88 -0.68 7.81
N GLU A 30 3.41 -1.87 7.60
CA GLU A 30 3.87 -2.30 6.28
C GLU A 30 3.33 -3.67 5.96
N VAL A 31 2.84 -3.84 4.73
CA VAL A 31 2.10 -5.03 4.31
C VAL A 31 2.71 -5.61 3.04
N TRP A 32 3.00 -6.90 3.07
CA TRP A 32 3.67 -7.64 1.99
C TRP A 32 2.87 -8.86 1.58
N ALA A 33 2.93 -9.16 0.27
CA ALA A 33 2.59 -10.49 -0.24
C ALA A 33 3.83 -11.37 -0.07
N ILE A 34 3.68 -12.45 0.69
CA ILE A 34 4.78 -13.38 0.95
C ILE A 34 4.35 -14.76 0.46
N LYS A 35 5.11 -15.30 -0.50
CA LYS A 35 4.82 -16.61 -1.08
C LYS A 35 6.01 -17.53 -0.91
N LYS A 36 5.77 -18.64 -0.19
CA LYS A 36 6.73 -19.72 -0.06
C LYS A 36 6.33 -20.84 -1.01
N GLN A 37 7.20 -21.16 -1.96
CA GLN A 37 6.94 -22.25 -2.89
C GLN A 37 7.34 -23.57 -2.25
N ALA A 38 6.48 -24.60 -2.46
CA ALA A 38 6.73 -25.94 -1.94
C ALA A 38 8.02 -26.50 -2.51
N GLY A 39 8.91 -26.96 -1.62
CA GLY A 39 10.19 -27.54 -2.02
C GLY A 39 11.32 -26.56 -2.27
N GLU A 40 11.06 -25.26 -2.15
CA GLU A 40 12.09 -24.24 -2.29
C GLU A 40 12.44 -23.62 -0.95
N SER A 41 13.74 -23.31 -0.77
CA SER A 41 14.23 -22.58 0.39
C SER A 41 14.02 -21.08 0.28
N GLN A 42 13.62 -20.58 -0.90
CA GLN A 42 13.45 -19.16 -1.16
C GLN A 42 11.99 -18.72 -0.99
N VAL A 43 11.83 -17.55 -0.38
CA VAL A 43 10.56 -16.89 -0.20
C VAL A 43 10.49 -15.72 -1.17
N SER A 44 9.42 -15.65 -1.96
CA SER A 44 9.16 -14.52 -2.83
C SER A 44 8.34 -13.49 -2.06
N GLU A 45 8.78 -12.24 -2.08
CA GLU A 45 8.14 -11.14 -1.37
C GLU A 45 7.84 -9.99 -2.32
N GLU A 46 6.66 -9.39 -2.18
CA GLU A 46 6.28 -8.22 -2.96
C GLU A 46 5.54 -7.24 -2.06
N LEU A 47 5.98 -6.00 -2.04
CA LEU A 47 5.36 -4.96 -1.21
C LEU A 47 3.99 -4.59 -1.76
N LEU A 48 2.96 -4.67 -0.91
CA LEU A 48 1.67 -4.07 -1.22
C LEU A 48 1.73 -2.57 -0.96
N GLY A 49 2.13 -2.19 0.23
CA GLY A 49 2.27 -0.81 0.62
C GLY A 49 2.52 -0.62 2.11
N TYR A 50 2.71 0.62 2.49
CA TYR A 50 2.92 0.98 3.88
C TYR A 50 2.40 2.38 4.18
N VAL A 51 2.24 2.66 5.46
CA VAL A 51 2.00 4.00 5.97
C VAL A 51 2.98 4.27 7.10
N ALA A 52 3.61 5.45 7.05
CA ALA A 52 4.55 5.90 8.08
C ALA A 52 4.10 7.23 8.64
N LYS A 53 4.07 7.35 9.96
CA LYS A 53 3.65 8.56 10.65
C LYS A 53 4.85 9.47 10.91
N HIS A 54 4.70 10.74 10.56
CA HIS A 54 5.62 11.81 10.89
C HIS A 54 4.95 12.78 11.86
N GLU A 55 5.67 13.81 12.25
CA GLU A 55 5.16 14.79 13.23
C GLU A 55 3.87 15.49 12.75
N ASP A 56 3.84 15.94 11.50
CA ASP A 56 2.73 16.73 10.94
C ASP A 56 2.07 16.10 9.72
N SER A 57 2.47 14.88 9.36
CA SER A 57 2.02 14.25 8.13
C SER A 57 2.17 12.74 8.21
N VAL A 58 1.65 12.04 7.20
CA VAL A 58 1.94 10.64 6.97
C VAL A 58 2.46 10.45 5.56
N THR A 59 3.30 9.43 5.37
CA THR A 59 3.72 8.98 4.06
C THR A 59 3.03 7.66 3.77
N VAL A 60 2.38 7.58 2.62
CA VAL A 60 1.83 6.32 2.10
C VAL A 60 2.71 5.90 0.94
N GLY A 61 3.28 4.69 1.03
CA GLY A 61 4.14 4.16 -0.01
C GLY A 61 3.54 2.93 -0.65
N PHE A 62 3.72 2.81 -1.96
CA PHE A 62 3.33 1.65 -2.74
C PHE A 62 4.56 1.07 -3.42
N ASN A 63 4.40 -0.12 -3.98
CA ASN A 63 5.48 -0.78 -4.70
C ASN A 63 5.93 0.08 -5.88
N ASN A 64 7.21 0.48 -5.91
CA ASN A 64 7.77 1.33 -6.94
C ASN A 64 8.21 0.57 -8.20
N LYS A 65 8.06 -0.76 -8.20
CA LYS A 65 8.40 -1.61 -9.34
C LYS A 65 7.21 -1.85 -10.26
N LEU A 66 6.05 -1.29 -9.95
CA LEU A 66 4.87 -1.43 -10.79
C LEU A 66 5.08 -0.75 -12.13
N GLY A 67 4.73 -1.45 -13.22
CA GLY A 67 4.79 -0.88 -14.55
C GLY A 67 3.77 0.23 -14.76
N GLU A 68 3.99 1.04 -15.79
CA GLU A 68 3.15 2.21 -16.06
C GLU A 68 1.67 1.84 -16.26
N LYS A 69 1.40 0.74 -16.97
CA LYS A 69 0.04 0.27 -17.20
C LYS A 69 -0.69 -0.02 -15.89
N ILE A 70 -0.03 -0.74 -14.98
CA ILE A 70 -0.63 -1.10 -13.68
C ILE A 70 -0.83 0.16 -12.82
N ARG A 71 0.12 1.07 -12.84
CA ARG A 71 0.00 2.33 -12.10
C ARG A 71 -1.22 3.13 -12.54
N LYS A 72 -1.46 3.22 -13.85
CA LYS A 72 -2.62 3.94 -14.40
C LYS A 72 -3.94 3.24 -14.07
N GLU A 73 -3.94 1.91 -14.00
CA GLU A 73 -5.14 1.15 -13.67
C GLU A 73 -5.44 1.17 -12.17
N ALA A 74 -4.41 1.12 -11.34
CA ALA A 74 -4.58 1.03 -9.88
C ALA A 74 -4.82 2.38 -9.22
N PHE A 75 -4.15 3.44 -9.70
CA PHE A 75 -4.16 4.74 -9.05
C PHE A 75 -4.96 5.75 -9.84
N SER A 76 -5.80 6.53 -9.13
CA SER A 76 -6.50 7.66 -9.73
C SER A 76 -5.52 8.73 -10.21
N SER A 77 -5.98 9.62 -11.08
CA SER A 77 -5.17 10.75 -11.52
C SER A 77 -4.78 11.67 -10.35
N LEU A 78 -5.64 11.80 -9.35
CA LEU A 78 -5.34 12.55 -8.13
C LEU A 78 -4.13 11.94 -7.40
N LEU A 79 -4.13 10.62 -7.19
CA LEU A 79 -3.03 9.93 -6.52
C LEU A 79 -1.74 10.01 -7.34
N LEU A 80 -1.83 9.79 -8.64
CA LEU A 80 -0.66 9.86 -9.52
C LEU A 80 -0.03 11.24 -9.51
N ALA A 81 -0.84 12.30 -9.45
CA ALA A 81 -0.34 13.68 -9.38
C ALA A 81 0.41 13.96 -8.06
N LYS A 82 0.04 13.28 -6.99
CA LYS A 82 0.67 13.45 -5.66
C LYS A 82 1.85 12.50 -5.45
N MET A 83 1.96 11.46 -6.25
CA MET A 83 2.95 10.40 -6.07
C MET A 83 4.30 10.80 -6.64
N ASN A 84 5.37 10.58 -5.85
CA ASN A 84 6.73 10.81 -6.34
C ASN A 84 7.24 9.57 -7.12
N ILE A 85 8.47 9.67 -7.62
CA ILE A 85 9.09 8.61 -8.41
C ILE A 85 9.32 7.31 -7.63
N HIS A 86 9.28 7.37 -6.30
CA HIS A 86 9.45 6.21 -5.43
C HIS A 86 8.11 5.56 -5.03
N GLY A 87 7.00 6.02 -5.60
CA GLY A 87 5.68 5.50 -5.27
C GLY A 87 5.15 5.98 -3.93
N ARG A 88 5.60 7.15 -3.45
CA ARG A 88 5.24 7.70 -2.15
C ARG A 88 4.37 8.94 -2.29
N ILE A 89 3.38 9.03 -1.40
CA ILE A 89 2.46 10.15 -1.29
C ILE A 89 2.55 10.70 0.13
N ARG A 90 2.78 12.01 0.27
CA ARG A 90 2.75 12.66 1.58
C ARG A 90 1.38 13.28 1.81
N ILE A 91 0.79 12.99 2.97
CA ILE A 91 -0.55 13.45 3.32
C ILE A 91 -0.46 14.28 4.60
N HIS A 92 -0.82 15.56 4.52
CA HIS A 92 -0.93 16.45 5.68
C HIS A 92 -2.35 16.42 6.23
N ARG A 93 -3.34 16.28 5.35
CA ARG A 93 -4.75 16.27 5.72
C ARG A 93 -5.50 15.26 4.85
N MET A 94 -6.24 14.38 5.51
CA MET A 94 -7.10 13.42 4.82
C MET A 94 -8.38 14.10 4.35
N THR A 95 -8.70 13.94 3.07
CA THR A 95 -9.98 14.37 2.50
C THR A 95 -10.81 13.15 2.17
N HIS A 96 -12.11 13.34 1.98
CA HIS A 96 -13.00 12.26 1.61
C HIS A 96 -12.58 11.61 0.28
N GLN A 97 -12.23 12.44 -0.71
CA GLN A 97 -11.79 11.92 -2.02
C GLN A 97 -10.49 11.14 -1.91
N LEU A 98 -9.54 11.63 -1.12
CA LEU A 98 -8.27 10.94 -0.91
C LEU A 98 -8.48 9.59 -0.23
N HIS A 99 -9.40 9.53 0.74
CA HIS A 99 -9.78 8.28 1.40
C HIS A 99 -10.29 7.25 0.38
N ILE A 100 -11.23 7.67 -0.47
CA ILE A 100 -11.81 6.80 -1.50
C ILE A 100 -10.72 6.32 -2.47
N ASP A 101 -9.89 7.23 -2.95
CA ASP A 101 -8.86 6.93 -3.95
C ASP A 101 -7.80 5.97 -3.37
N LEU A 102 -7.42 6.14 -2.11
CA LEU A 102 -6.47 5.24 -1.46
C LEU A 102 -7.06 3.85 -1.26
N GLN A 103 -8.30 3.76 -0.80
CA GLN A 103 -8.94 2.45 -0.63
C GLN A 103 -9.07 1.73 -1.97
N ASN A 104 -9.47 2.45 -3.01
CA ASN A 104 -9.57 1.88 -4.35
C ASN A 104 -8.20 1.42 -4.88
N ALA A 105 -7.15 2.17 -4.61
CA ALA A 105 -5.79 1.79 -5.01
C ALA A 105 -5.37 0.48 -4.35
N ILE A 106 -5.60 0.35 -3.06
CA ILE A 106 -5.28 -0.86 -2.31
C ILE A 106 -6.07 -2.05 -2.87
N ASP A 107 -7.37 -1.88 -3.09
CA ASP A 107 -8.24 -2.93 -3.64
C ASP A 107 -7.80 -3.35 -5.05
N ASN A 108 -7.44 -2.39 -5.89
CA ASN A 108 -6.97 -2.65 -7.25
C ASN A 108 -5.64 -3.39 -7.25
N LEU A 109 -4.72 -3.02 -6.36
CA LEU A 109 -3.43 -3.70 -6.23
C LEU A 109 -3.60 -5.12 -5.71
N MET A 110 -4.50 -5.34 -4.75
CA MET A 110 -4.79 -6.70 -4.26
C MET A 110 -5.31 -7.58 -5.39
N ARG A 111 -6.18 -7.04 -6.23
CA ARG A 111 -6.69 -7.77 -7.40
C ARG A 111 -5.56 -8.12 -8.37
N TYR A 112 -4.71 -7.15 -8.66
CA TYR A 112 -3.55 -7.34 -9.54
C TYR A 112 -2.61 -8.43 -8.98
N TYR A 113 -2.31 -8.39 -7.68
CA TYR A 113 -1.42 -9.38 -7.06
C TYR A 113 -2.02 -10.78 -7.07
N THR A 114 -3.35 -10.89 -6.95
CA THR A 114 -4.06 -12.17 -7.09
C THR A 114 -3.94 -12.69 -8.53
N GLU A 115 -4.13 -11.83 -9.53
CA GLU A 115 -4.00 -12.20 -10.94
C GLU A 115 -2.57 -12.63 -11.29
N MET A 116 -1.58 -12.05 -10.64
CA MET A 116 -0.17 -12.39 -10.85
C MET A 116 0.31 -13.55 -9.97
N ASN A 117 -0.59 -14.18 -9.24
CA ASN A 117 -0.29 -15.31 -8.36
C ASN A 117 0.68 -14.99 -7.21
N TRP A 118 0.72 -13.73 -6.76
CA TRP A 118 1.48 -13.36 -5.57
C TRP A 118 0.76 -13.75 -4.27
N ILE A 119 -0.54 -13.93 -4.38
CA ILE A 119 -1.41 -14.35 -3.28
C ILE A 119 -2.30 -15.51 -3.73
#